data_d0b6f69d16af3c02e957ba3eefdc278e
#
_entry.id   d0b6f69d16af3c02e957ba3eefdc278e
#
_cell.length_a   1.000
_cell.length_b   1.000
_cell.length_c   1.000
_cell.angle_alpha   90.00
_cell.angle_beta   90.00
_cell.angle_gamma   90.00
#
_symmetry.space_group_name_H-M   'P 1'
#
loop_
_entity.id
_entity.type
_entity.pdbx_description
1 polymer ?
#
loop_
_entity_poly.entity_id
_entity_poly.type
_entity_poly.pdbx_seq_one_letter_code
_entity_poly.pdbx_strand_id
1 'polypeptide(L)'
;MGTVYINNVVKQMKTDLRLIQEQQPLIHNITNYVAMNFVANSLLAIGASPIMARAEEEVEEISSKSNALALNLGVPESTTAHSMILAGEAAMKKRIPIVFDVVGVGATRFRMDIAPSRSAFSSGLST
;
A
#
# COMPACT_ATOMS: atom_id res chain seq x y z
N MET A 1 14.31 28.99 -6.18
CA MET A 1 13.13 28.09 -6.24
C MET A 1 13.36 26.72 -5.57
N GLY A 2 14.43 26.03 -5.86
CA GLY A 2 14.68 24.68 -5.32
C GLY A 2 14.69 24.59 -3.78
N THR A 3 15.34 25.53 -3.11
CA THR A 3 15.48 25.52 -1.63
C THR A 3 14.13 25.71 -0.92
N VAL A 4 13.27 26.57 -1.44
CA VAL A 4 11.92 26.79 -0.84
C VAL A 4 11.05 25.56 -0.99
N TYR A 5 11.09 24.90 -2.14
CA TYR A 5 10.37 23.65 -2.39
C TYR A 5 10.82 22.54 -1.44
N ILE A 6 12.14 22.31 -1.32
CA ILE A 6 12.70 21.31 -0.40
C ILE A 6 12.30 21.57 1.04
N ASN A 7 12.36 22.82 1.51
CA ASN A 7 11.98 23.18 2.87
C ASN A 7 10.49 22.89 3.14
N ASN A 8 9.62 23.14 2.17
CA ASN A 8 8.19 22.83 2.30
C ASN A 8 7.93 21.32 2.36
N VAL A 9 8.61 20.54 1.52
CA VAL A 9 8.51 19.06 1.55
C VAL A 9 8.98 18.50 2.89
N VAL A 10 10.14 18.94 3.39
CA VAL A 10 10.67 18.50 4.69
C VAL A 10 9.72 18.87 5.84
N LYS A 11 9.14 20.06 5.80
CA LYS A 11 8.15 20.49 6.81
C LYS A 11 6.91 19.59 6.77
N GLN A 12 6.41 19.28 5.59
CA GLN A 12 5.26 18.38 5.42
C GLN A 12 5.57 16.98 5.95
N MET A 13 6.72 16.41 5.59
CA MET A 13 7.16 15.10 6.07
C MET A 13 7.24 15.02 7.60
N LYS A 14 7.75 16.06 8.26
CA LYS A 14 7.78 16.12 9.73
C LYS A 14 6.36 16.14 10.32
N THR A 15 5.45 16.88 9.73
CA THR A 15 4.05 16.91 10.13
C THR A 15 3.38 15.55 9.96
N ASP A 16 3.58 14.90 8.82
CA ASP A 16 3.01 13.59 8.52
C ASP A 16 3.53 12.50 9.48
N LEU A 17 4.84 12.49 9.77
CA LEU A 17 5.41 11.56 10.74
C LEU A 17 4.82 11.74 12.14
N ARG A 18 4.63 12.99 12.58
CA ARG A 18 3.98 13.25 13.86
C ARG A 18 2.55 12.75 13.89
N LEU A 19 1.78 13.01 12.83
CA LEU A 19 0.41 12.52 12.71
C LEU A 19 0.33 10.99 12.72
N ILE A 20 1.26 10.30 12.05
CA ILE A 20 1.35 8.84 12.09
C ILE A 20 1.58 8.35 13.52
N GLN A 21 2.50 8.97 14.26
CA GLN A 21 2.78 8.62 15.66
C GLN A 21 1.59 8.86 16.59
N GLU A 22 0.86 9.95 16.38
CA GLU A 22 -0.31 10.31 17.18
C GLU A 22 -1.52 9.41 16.86
N GLN A 23 -1.77 9.11 15.59
CA GLN A 23 -2.96 8.40 15.13
C GLN A 23 -2.78 6.88 15.04
N GLN A 24 -1.54 6.40 14.92
CA GLN A 24 -1.19 4.99 14.78
C GLN A 24 -2.03 4.26 13.72
N PRO A 25 -2.06 4.76 12.46
CA PRO A 25 -2.96 4.25 11.45
C PRO A 25 -2.72 2.77 11.17
N LEU A 26 -3.81 2.02 10.94
CA LEU A 26 -3.74 0.63 10.52
C LEU A 26 -3.41 0.56 9.02
N ILE A 27 -2.30 -0.06 8.69
CA ILE A 27 -1.83 -0.23 7.31
C ILE A 27 -1.91 -1.70 6.93
N HIS A 28 -2.83 -2.04 6.02
CA HIS A 28 -2.91 -3.38 5.46
C HIS A 28 -1.82 -3.56 4.40
N ASN A 29 -1.01 -4.61 4.53
CA ASN A 29 0.08 -4.91 3.62
C ASN A 29 -0.10 -6.29 3.01
N ILE A 30 -0.11 -6.37 1.68
CA ILE A 30 0.05 -7.62 0.94
C ILE A 30 1.38 -7.50 0.20
N THR A 31 2.42 -8.08 0.77
CA THR A 31 3.79 -8.02 0.29
C THR A 31 4.38 -9.42 0.12
N ASN A 32 5.60 -9.50 -0.35
CA ASN A 32 6.32 -10.76 -0.52
C ASN A 32 7.06 -11.19 0.76
N TYR A 33 7.39 -12.49 0.84
CA TYR A 33 8.07 -13.08 1.99
C TYR A 33 9.44 -12.48 2.30
N VAL A 34 10.15 -11.99 1.29
CA VAL A 34 11.49 -11.39 1.47
C VAL A 34 11.40 -10.05 2.20
N ALA A 35 10.39 -9.26 1.90
CA ALA A 35 10.22 -7.90 2.45
C ALA A 35 9.34 -7.85 3.69
N MET A 36 8.53 -8.87 3.96
CA MET A 36 7.44 -8.83 4.95
C MET A 36 7.88 -8.36 6.34
N ASN A 37 8.93 -8.97 6.91
CA ASN A 37 9.44 -8.60 8.22
C ASN A 37 10.00 -7.18 8.25
N PHE A 38 10.77 -6.81 7.22
CA PHE A 38 11.34 -5.46 7.12
C PHE A 38 10.27 -4.38 7.01
N VAL A 39 9.25 -4.60 6.18
CA VAL A 39 8.11 -3.67 6.02
C VAL A 39 7.35 -3.52 7.33
N ALA A 40 7.02 -4.61 8.00
CA ALA A 40 6.32 -4.56 9.29
C ALA A 40 7.10 -3.75 10.33
N ASN A 41 8.40 -4.05 10.50
CA ASN A 41 9.25 -3.34 11.45
C ASN A 41 9.46 -1.86 11.08
N SER A 42 9.56 -1.53 9.80
CA SER A 42 9.69 -0.14 9.34
C SER A 42 8.44 0.68 9.66
N LEU A 43 7.25 0.11 9.44
CA LEU A 43 5.98 0.76 9.77
C LEU A 43 5.82 0.95 11.28
N LEU A 44 6.17 -0.06 12.09
CA LEU A 44 6.19 0.05 13.55
C LEU A 44 7.15 1.15 14.02
N ALA A 45 8.34 1.24 13.41
CA ALA A 45 9.35 2.23 13.78
C ALA A 45 8.89 3.67 13.57
N ILE A 46 8.04 3.95 12.59
CA ILE A 46 7.47 5.29 12.36
C ILE A 46 6.18 5.54 13.13
N GLY A 47 5.67 4.56 13.88
CA GLY A 47 4.48 4.69 14.72
C GLY A 47 3.18 4.20 14.09
N ALA A 48 3.21 3.60 12.89
CA ALA A 48 2.04 2.99 12.27
C ALA A 48 1.75 1.60 12.86
N SER A 49 0.56 1.07 12.58
CA SER A 49 0.13 -0.28 12.97
C SER A 49 0.02 -1.15 11.71
N PRO A 50 1.04 -1.94 11.36
CA PRO A 50 0.99 -2.82 10.19
C PRO A 50 0.15 -4.07 10.47
N ILE A 51 -0.61 -4.52 9.45
CA ILE A 51 -1.21 -5.84 9.42
C ILE A 51 -0.86 -6.55 8.11
N MET A 52 -0.36 -7.78 8.21
CA MET A 52 0.14 -8.59 7.10
C MET A 52 -0.87 -9.69 6.76
N ALA A 53 -2.03 -9.33 6.24
CA ALA A 53 -3.10 -10.26 5.88
C ALA A 53 -3.04 -10.59 4.38
N ARG A 54 -3.04 -11.88 4.04
CA ARG A 54 -2.89 -12.39 2.66
C ARG A 54 -3.97 -13.40 2.26
N ALA A 55 -4.67 -13.99 3.22
CA ALA A 55 -5.68 -14.99 2.94
C ALA A 55 -6.90 -14.36 2.27
N GLU A 56 -7.41 -14.99 1.22
CA GLU A 56 -8.59 -14.50 0.48
C GLU A 56 -9.80 -14.32 1.38
N GLU A 57 -9.89 -15.14 2.43
CA GLU A 57 -11.00 -15.15 3.38
C GLU A 57 -11.05 -13.92 4.29
N GLU A 58 -9.96 -13.15 4.41
CA GLU A 58 -9.87 -12.03 5.36
C GLU A 58 -9.51 -10.68 4.72
N VAL A 59 -8.92 -10.67 3.51
CA VAL A 59 -8.34 -9.44 2.95
C VAL A 59 -9.35 -8.33 2.71
N GLU A 60 -10.59 -8.64 2.35
CA GLU A 60 -11.65 -7.64 2.19
C GLU A 60 -12.02 -7.00 3.53
N GLU A 61 -12.20 -7.82 4.56
CA GLU A 61 -12.54 -7.35 5.90
C GLU A 61 -11.43 -6.49 6.48
N ILE A 62 -10.16 -6.94 6.38
CA ILE A 62 -9.01 -6.19 6.86
C ILE A 62 -8.86 -4.86 6.11
N SER A 63 -8.93 -4.86 4.77
CA SER A 63 -8.87 -3.62 3.99
C SER A 63 -9.97 -2.64 4.37
N SER A 64 -11.18 -3.13 4.60
CA SER A 64 -12.32 -2.27 4.96
C SER A 64 -12.18 -1.60 6.34
N LYS A 65 -11.35 -2.15 7.23
CA LYS A 65 -11.04 -1.61 8.56
C LYS A 65 -9.75 -0.80 8.59
N SER A 66 -8.94 -0.85 7.54
CA SER A 66 -7.64 -0.20 7.47
C SER A 66 -7.75 1.28 7.07
N ASN A 67 -6.67 2.02 7.37
CA ASN A 67 -6.52 3.43 6.98
C ASN A 67 -5.78 3.59 5.64
N ALA A 68 -5.01 2.59 5.24
CA ALA A 68 -4.33 2.52 3.94
C ALA A 68 -4.04 1.07 3.55
N LEU A 69 -3.86 0.84 2.25
CA LEU A 69 -3.47 -0.45 1.68
C LEU A 69 -2.14 -0.31 0.93
N ALA A 70 -1.19 -1.19 1.23
CA ALA A 70 0.09 -1.30 0.53
C ALA A 70 0.21 -2.66 -0.15
N LEU A 71 0.42 -2.66 -1.46
CA LEU A 71 0.55 -3.85 -2.29
C LEU A 71 1.93 -3.90 -2.94
N ASN A 72 2.57 -5.08 -2.96
CA ASN A 72 3.88 -5.27 -3.58
C ASN A 72 3.95 -6.56 -4.40
N LEU A 73 4.32 -6.45 -5.68
CA LEU A 73 4.44 -7.56 -6.65
C LEU A 73 5.82 -8.23 -6.64
N GLY A 74 6.61 -8.14 -5.59
CA GLY A 74 7.98 -8.66 -5.56
C GLY A 74 8.10 -10.16 -5.85
N VAL A 75 7.24 -10.98 -5.26
CA VAL A 75 7.14 -12.44 -5.49
C VAL A 75 5.67 -12.80 -5.69
N PRO A 76 5.12 -12.61 -6.88
CA PRO A 76 3.69 -12.82 -7.11
C PRO A 76 3.38 -14.31 -7.24
N GLU A 77 2.31 -14.72 -6.57
CA GLU A 77 1.65 -16.01 -6.67
C GLU A 77 0.20 -15.79 -7.09
N SER A 78 -0.44 -16.77 -7.75
CA SER A 78 -1.82 -16.61 -8.25
C SER A 78 -2.81 -16.30 -7.11
N THR A 79 -2.69 -16.97 -5.98
CA THR A 79 -3.53 -16.73 -4.78
C THR A 79 -3.32 -15.32 -4.22
N THR A 80 -2.07 -14.89 -4.09
CA THR A 80 -1.75 -13.53 -3.62
C THR A 80 -2.24 -12.46 -4.59
N ALA A 81 -2.16 -12.70 -5.89
CA ALA A 81 -2.69 -11.79 -6.91
C ALA A 81 -4.21 -11.60 -6.76
N HIS A 82 -4.96 -12.68 -6.53
CA HIS A 82 -6.39 -12.61 -6.28
C HIS A 82 -6.71 -11.85 -4.98
N SER A 83 -5.99 -12.15 -3.90
CA SER A 83 -6.11 -11.40 -2.64
C SER A 83 -5.86 -9.90 -2.79
N MET A 84 -4.88 -9.51 -3.62
CA MET A 84 -4.61 -8.09 -3.93
C MET A 84 -5.78 -7.40 -4.65
N ILE A 85 -6.45 -8.12 -5.56
CA ILE A 85 -7.64 -7.59 -6.26
C ILE A 85 -8.77 -7.36 -5.26
N LEU A 86 -9.10 -8.35 -4.43
CA LEU A 86 -10.15 -8.25 -3.42
C LEU A 86 -9.88 -7.13 -2.41
N ALA A 87 -8.65 -7.05 -1.91
CA ALA A 87 -8.21 -5.99 -1.00
C ALA A 87 -8.30 -4.60 -1.65
N GLY A 88 -7.88 -4.49 -2.90
CA GLY A 88 -7.95 -3.25 -3.68
C GLY A 88 -9.38 -2.76 -3.89
N GLU A 89 -10.30 -3.66 -4.23
CA GLU A 89 -11.72 -3.33 -4.39
C GLU A 89 -12.34 -2.85 -3.07
N ALA A 90 -12.03 -3.51 -1.96
CA ALA A 90 -12.48 -3.10 -0.63
C ALA A 90 -11.92 -1.72 -0.23
N ALA A 91 -10.64 -1.48 -0.49
CA ALA A 91 -9.99 -0.20 -0.24
C ALA A 91 -10.59 0.94 -1.07
N MET A 92 -10.90 0.69 -2.35
CA MET A 92 -11.56 1.67 -3.22
C MET A 92 -12.98 2.00 -2.74
N LYS A 93 -13.78 0.99 -2.35
CA LYS A 93 -15.10 1.21 -1.75
C LYS A 93 -15.03 2.08 -0.48
N LYS A 94 -14.00 1.86 0.32
CA LYS A 94 -13.74 2.60 1.55
C LYS A 94 -13.09 3.97 1.31
N ARG A 95 -12.59 4.23 0.10
CA ARG A 95 -11.88 5.45 -0.29
C ARG A 95 -10.61 5.70 0.56
N ILE A 96 -9.91 4.64 0.92
CA ILE A 96 -8.60 4.73 1.57
C ILE A 96 -7.47 4.74 0.52
N PRO A 97 -6.33 5.39 0.83
CA PRO A 97 -5.18 5.41 -0.09
C PRO A 97 -4.64 4.02 -0.35
N ILE A 98 -4.23 3.78 -1.60
CA ILE A 98 -3.59 2.54 -2.04
C ILE A 98 -2.22 2.90 -2.61
N VAL A 99 -1.17 2.26 -2.10
CA VAL A 99 0.18 2.29 -2.67
C VAL A 99 0.46 0.94 -3.32
N PHE A 100 0.81 0.93 -4.59
CA PHE A 100 1.08 -0.28 -5.34
C PHE A 100 2.51 -0.26 -5.91
N ASP A 101 3.37 -1.10 -5.35
CA ASP A 101 4.74 -1.30 -5.82
C ASP A 101 4.78 -2.40 -6.89
N VAL A 102 4.91 -1.99 -8.14
CA VAL A 102 4.85 -2.85 -9.32
C VAL A 102 6.21 -3.50 -9.65
N VAL A 103 6.87 -4.07 -8.67
CA VAL A 103 8.18 -4.71 -8.82
C VAL A 103 8.21 -5.68 -9.99
N GLY A 104 9.10 -5.44 -10.97
CA GLY A 104 9.30 -6.31 -12.11
C GLY A 104 8.13 -6.35 -13.11
N VAL A 105 7.24 -5.36 -13.09
CA VAL A 105 6.22 -5.21 -14.13
C VAL A 105 6.91 -5.08 -15.49
N GLY A 106 6.41 -5.82 -16.50
CA GLY A 106 7.06 -5.91 -17.81
C GLY A 106 8.07 -7.06 -17.95
N ALA A 107 8.52 -7.68 -16.85
CA ALA A 107 9.41 -8.84 -16.91
C ALA A 107 8.70 -10.12 -17.38
N THR A 108 7.42 -10.28 -17.06
CA THR A 108 6.60 -11.43 -17.46
C THR A 108 5.17 -10.99 -17.77
N ARG A 109 4.49 -11.79 -18.61
CA ARG A 109 3.08 -11.57 -18.91
C ARG A 109 2.23 -11.63 -17.64
N PHE A 110 2.49 -12.60 -16.76
CA PHE A 110 1.79 -12.73 -15.49
C PHE A 110 1.86 -11.46 -14.64
N ARG A 111 3.04 -10.84 -14.51
CA ARG A 111 3.19 -9.58 -13.78
C ARG A 111 2.46 -8.40 -14.43
N MET A 112 2.41 -8.38 -15.75
CA MET A 112 1.64 -7.37 -16.49
C MET A 112 0.14 -7.54 -16.31
N ASP A 113 -0.35 -8.80 -16.30
CA ASP A 113 -1.78 -9.10 -16.19
C ASP A 113 -2.35 -8.77 -14.81
N ILE A 114 -1.56 -8.94 -13.75
CA ILE A 114 -1.96 -8.61 -12.37
C ILE A 114 -1.65 -7.16 -11.97
N ALA A 115 -0.82 -6.47 -12.72
CA ALA A 115 -0.60 -5.04 -12.48
C ALA A 115 -1.87 -4.27 -12.87
N PRO A 116 -2.34 -3.37 -12.01
CA PRO A 116 -3.54 -2.60 -12.31
C PRO A 116 -3.34 -1.79 -13.58
N SER A 117 -4.31 -1.84 -14.47
CA SER A 117 -4.33 -0.95 -15.62
C SER A 117 -4.35 0.51 -15.14
N ARG A 118 -3.67 1.40 -15.86
CA ARG A 118 -3.63 2.84 -15.54
C ARG A 118 -5.02 3.44 -15.27
N SER A 119 -6.07 2.88 -15.89
CA SER A 119 -7.45 3.32 -15.72
C SER A 119 -8.06 2.96 -14.37
N ALA A 120 -7.59 1.93 -13.68
CA ALA A 120 -8.13 1.52 -12.38
C ALA A 120 -7.73 2.45 -11.23
N PHE A 121 -6.61 3.16 -11.35
CA PHE A 121 -6.09 4.07 -10.32
C PHE A 121 -6.23 5.56 -10.64
N SER A 122 -6.59 5.93 -11.87
CA SER A 122 -6.74 7.34 -12.25
C SER A 122 -7.99 8.01 -11.68
N SER A 123 -8.94 7.25 -11.17
CA SER A 123 -10.15 7.79 -10.54
C SER A 123 -9.99 8.18 -9.06
N GLY A 124 -8.85 7.88 -8.44
CA GLY A 124 -8.57 8.19 -7.03
C GLY A 124 -7.55 9.29 -6.79
N LEU A 125 -6.90 9.82 -7.85
CA LEU A 125 -5.90 10.88 -7.78
C LEU A 125 -6.43 12.18 -8.43
N SER A 126 -7.57 12.67 -7.98
CA SER A 126 -7.97 14.05 -8.28
C SER A 126 -7.91 14.87 -6.98
N THR A 127 -6.87 15.70 -6.92
CA THR A 127 -6.59 16.85 -6.02
C THR A 127 -6.53 16.56 -4.54
#